data_a06e878bdb34c051b6c652e875edd729
#
_entry.id   a06e878bdb34c051b6c652e875edd729
#
_cell.length_a   1.000
_cell.length_b   1.000
_cell.length_c   1.000
_cell.angle_alpha   90.00
_cell.angle_beta   90.00
_cell.angle_gamma   90.00
#
_symmetry.space_group_name_H-M   'P 1'
#
loop_
_entity.id
_entity.type
_entity.pdbx_description
1 polymer ?
#
loop_
_entity_poly.entity_id
_entity_poly.type
_entity_poly.pdbx_seq_one_letter_code
_entity_poly.pdbx_strand_id
1 'polypeptide(L)'
;MTYQWNIRCLTAVEQEVQQQLEKELNISSAAARMLVVRGIQTADEARAFVRPSLDKLHDPFLMKDMDKAVERLHQAIIQGEKILIYGDYDVDGTTAVALMYRFLQDLASSLSPLTFNLDYYIPDRYTEGYGVSTQGIDYAAEHACSLIITLDCGIKAVEKIAYANSKGIDVIVCDHHTPGDELPNAVAVLNMKRSDCPYPYKDLSGCGVGFKLAQAYTQRYLASRLSPNSLIALLPLTQLLAMSIASDIVPITGENRILAYFGIQQLNQAPFTGLSAIMQVAGIEAKKLTINDLVYKIGPRINACGRMKSGRAAVELLLTDDPVFARQQAEEVNHHNEDRRDCDSETTKEALAQLQEDPTFANRRSTVVYAPHWHKGVVGIVASRLTETYYRPTIVLTAGEDGIISGSARSVGGFDIYTAIDSCNDLLTNFGGHKYAAGLSMHIDNLLEFKQRFEAYVADHIREDQLQPTLQIEAELQLADITKSFYNVLRHLEPFGPGNPRPLFVSRHLINHRDTRAVGKEREHLRLDVTDRVNAITGIAFGRADMAEYIQNGNAVDICYELNENTFNHYTTIQMMVQDIIPNKKLSCC
;
A
#
# COMPACT_ATOMS: atom_id res chain seq x y z
N MET A 1 -10.40 -21.24 7.86
CA MET A 1 -10.52 -20.95 6.40
C MET A 1 -9.67 -21.97 5.66
N THR A 2 -10.14 -22.52 4.53
CA THR A 2 -9.39 -23.48 3.72
C THR A 2 -8.90 -22.76 2.48
N TYR A 3 -7.60 -22.83 2.19
CA TYR A 3 -7.02 -22.21 1.01
C TYR A 3 -6.98 -23.20 -0.18
N GLN A 4 -7.16 -22.66 -1.38
CA GLN A 4 -6.82 -23.38 -2.61
C GLN A 4 -5.35 -23.09 -2.94
N TRP A 5 -4.53 -24.12 -3.12
CA TRP A 5 -3.13 -23.98 -3.52
C TRP A 5 -3.03 -24.02 -5.04
N ASN A 6 -2.50 -22.96 -5.60
CA ASN A 6 -2.24 -22.86 -7.03
C ASN A 6 -0.75 -22.71 -7.29
N ILE A 7 -0.13 -23.78 -7.80
CA ILE A 7 1.28 -23.71 -8.22
C ILE A 7 1.29 -23.25 -9.67
N ARG A 8 1.86 -22.07 -9.93
CA ARG A 8 1.98 -21.54 -11.28
C ARG A 8 2.81 -22.47 -12.17
N CYS A 9 2.21 -23.01 -13.22
CA CYS A 9 2.94 -23.73 -14.26
C CYS A 9 3.63 -22.72 -15.18
N LEU A 10 4.93 -22.93 -15.48
CA LEU A 10 5.65 -22.17 -16.48
C LEU A 10 5.32 -22.70 -17.87
N THR A 11 5.15 -21.79 -18.84
CA THR A 11 5.06 -22.14 -20.26
C THR A 11 6.39 -22.72 -20.77
N ALA A 12 6.41 -23.34 -21.93
CA ALA A 12 7.64 -23.86 -22.51
C ALA A 12 8.71 -22.77 -22.71
N VAL A 13 8.30 -21.58 -23.17
CA VAL A 13 9.20 -20.43 -23.33
C VAL A 13 9.75 -19.97 -21.98
N GLU A 14 8.92 -19.87 -20.94
CA GLU A 14 9.37 -19.51 -19.60
C GLU A 14 10.34 -20.55 -19.00
N GLN A 15 10.18 -21.83 -19.33
CA GLN A 15 11.10 -22.89 -18.90
C GLN A 15 12.47 -22.75 -19.58
N GLU A 16 12.50 -22.40 -20.87
CA GLU A 16 13.75 -22.13 -21.59
C GLU A 16 14.48 -20.91 -20.98
N VAL A 17 13.75 -19.82 -20.71
CA VAL A 17 14.29 -18.63 -20.03
C VAL A 17 14.83 -19.00 -18.65
N GLN A 18 14.09 -19.81 -17.87
CA GLN A 18 14.55 -20.28 -16.57
C GLN A 18 15.90 -21.01 -16.66
N GLN A 19 16.04 -21.95 -17.59
CA GLN A 19 17.29 -22.70 -17.79
C GLN A 19 18.44 -21.79 -18.24
N GLN A 20 18.16 -20.80 -19.07
CA GLN A 20 19.15 -19.83 -19.49
C GLN A 20 19.63 -18.98 -18.30
N LEU A 21 18.71 -18.40 -17.50
CA LEU A 21 19.05 -17.61 -16.31
C LEU A 21 19.81 -18.42 -15.26
N GLU A 22 19.43 -19.68 -15.05
CA GLU A 22 20.12 -20.61 -14.15
C GLU A 22 21.59 -20.76 -14.54
N LYS A 23 21.85 -20.97 -15.82
CA LYS A 23 23.20 -21.13 -16.36
C LYS A 23 24.01 -19.83 -16.37
N GLU A 24 23.44 -18.71 -16.86
CA GLU A 24 24.14 -17.43 -17.01
C GLU A 24 24.45 -16.73 -15.69
N LEU A 25 23.55 -16.89 -14.69
CA LEU A 25 23.70 -16.27 -13.38
C LEU A 25 24.29 -17.22 -12.33
N ASN A 26 24.45 -18.49 -12.66
CA ASN A 26 24.91 -19.55 -11.74
C ASN A 26 24.09 -19.58 -10.43
N ILE A 27 22.75 -19.60 -10.58
CA ILE A 27 21.78 -19.66 -9.48
C ILE A 27 20.98 -20.96 -9.55
N SER A 28 20.30 -21.31 -8.44
CA SER A 28 19.45 -22.50 -8.43
C SER A 28 18.23 -22.36 -9.35
N SER A 29 17.67 -23.48 -9.78
CA SER A 29 16.46 -23.53 -10.61
C SER A 29 15.28 -22.79 -9.96
N ALA A 30 15.09 -22.95 -8.65
CA ALA A 30 14.07 -22.23 -7.91
C ALA A 30 14.32 -20.70 -7.89
N ALA A 31 15.59 -20.25 -7.79
CA ALA A 31 15.95 -18.85 -7.86
C ALA A 31 15.69 -18.26 -9.25
N ALA A 32 16.07 -18.97 -10.31
CA ALA A 32 15.78 -18.56 -11.68
C ALA A 32 14.27 -18.47 -11.94
N ARG A 33 13.51 -19.46 -11.43
CA ARG A 33 12.04 -19.46 -11.52
C ARG A 33 11.42 -18.21 -10.88
N MET A 34 11.89 -17.77 -9.70
CA MET A 34 11.39 -16.54 -9.06
C MET A 34 11.58 -15.31 -9.96
N LEU A 35 12.65 -15.22 -10.74
CA LEU A 35 12.89 -14.13 -11.70
C LEU A 35 11.93 -14.22 -12.89
N VAL A 36 11.76 -15.41 -13.45
CA VAL A 36 10.85 -15.64 -14.60
C VAL A 36 9.40 -15.33 -14.25
N VAL A 37 8.94 -15.73 -13.05
CA VAL A 37 7.58 -15.44 -12.56
C VAL A 37 7.32 -13.93 -12.48
N ARG A 38 8.37 -13.12 -12.29
CA ARG A 38 8.34 -11.64 -12.29
C ARG A 38 8.49 -11.02 -13.68
N GLY A 39 8.47 -11.83 -14.74
CA GLY A 39 8.59 -11.37 -16.13
C GLY A 39 10.01 -11.05 -16.57
N ILE A 40 11.03 -11.42 -15.80
CA ILE A 40 12.43 -11.19 -16.13
C ILE A 40 12.87 -12.29 -17.11
N GLN A 41 13.40 -11.86 -18.28
CA GLN A 41 13.72 -12.75 -19.39
C GLN A 41 15.22 -12.86 -19.66
N THR A 42 16.00 -11.88 -19.23
CA THR A 42 17.45 -11.84 -19.51
C THR A 42 18.28 -11.68 -18.25
N ALA A 43 19.55 -12.10 -18.30
CA ALA A 43 20.49 -11.91 -17.19
C ALA A 43 20.74 -10.43 -16.87
N ASP A 44 20.69 -9.54 -17.86
CA ASP A 44 20.86 -8.11 -17.64
C ASP A 44 19.66 -7.48 -16.93
N GLU A 45 18.44 -7.89 -17.30
CA GLU A 45 17.23 -7.53 -16.56
C GLU A 45 17.27 -8.05 -15.10
N ALA A 46 17.73 -9.30 -14.91
CA ALA A 46 17.90 -9.85 -13.57
C ALA A 46 18.90 -9.05 -12.73
N ARG A 47 20.06 -8.70 -13.31
CA ARG A 47 21.06 -7.86 -12.63
C ARG A 47 20.52 -6.48 -12.28
N ALA A 48 19.78 -5.85 -13.21
CA ALA A 48 19.12 -4.57 -12.96
C ALA A 48 18.05 -4.66 -11.88
N PHE A 49 17.29 -5.75 -11.84
CA PHE A 49 16.27 -5.98 -10.85
C PHE A 49 16.85 -6.16 -9.43
N VAL A 50 17.89 -6.98 -9.28
CA VAL A 50 18.52 -7.23 -7.96
C VAL A 50 19.43 -6.10 -7.49
N ARG A 51 19.79 -5.16 -8.37
CA ARG A 51 20.62 -3.98 -8.08
C ARG A 51 19.94 -2.72 -8.60
N PRO A 52 18.88 -2.24 -7.92
CA PRO A 52 18.20 -1.01 -8.31
C PRO A 52 19.20 0.17 -8.42
N SER A 53 19.04 0.99 -9.45
CA SER A 53 19.85 2.20 -9.67
C SER A 53 18.94 3.37 -10.04
N LEU A 54 19.23 4.57 -9.49
CA LEU A 54 18.51 5.81 -9.81
C LEU A 54 18.66 6.20 -11.30
N ASP A 55 19.73 5.76 -11.96
CA ASP A 55 19.96 6.01 -13.40
C ASP A 55 18.93 5.28 -14.30
N LYS A 56 18.16 4.37 -13.73
CA LYS A 56 17.07 3.65 -14.42
C LYS A 56 15.71 4.34 -14.30
N LEU A 57 15.63 5.44 -13.59
CA LEU A 57 14.43 6.27 -13.58
C LEU A 57 14.25 6.90 -14.97
N HIS A 58 13.01 6.90 -15.44
CA HIS A 58 12.68 7.52 -16.74
C HIS A 58 12.88 9.03 -16.71
N ASP A 59 13.16 9.59 -17.87
CA ASP A 59 13.21 11.05 -18.05
C ASP A 59 11.84 11.65 -17.67
N PRO A 60 11.79 12.57 -16.68
CA PRO A 60 10.53 13.18 -16.25
C PRO A 60 9.86 14.00 -17.36
N PHE A 61 10.61 14.50 -18.35
CA PHE A 61 10.06 15.25 -19.47
C PHE A 61 9.27 14.39 -20.47
N LEU A 62 9.29 13.07 -20.34
CA LEU A 62 8.34 12.19 -21.04
C LEU A 62 6.91 12.32 -20.51
N MET A 63 6.72 12.89 -19.30
CA MET A 63 5.37 13.12 -18.77
C MET A 63 4.76 14.35 -19.45
N LYS A 64 3.56 14.16 -19.98
CA LYS A 64 2.83 15.24 -20.68
C LYS A 64 2.70 16.47 -19.78
N ASP A 65 2.88 17.66 -20.36
CA ASP A 65 2.85 18.98 -19.72
C ASP A 65 3.98 19.26 -18.69
N MET A 66 4.96 18.36 -18.52
CA MET A 66 6.08 18.57 -17.59
C MET A 66 6.86 19.87 -17.91
N ASP A 67 7.06 20.19 -19.17
CA ASP A 67 7.71 21.44 -19.58
C ASP A 67 6.99 22.66 -19.06
N LYS A 68 5.65 22.69 -19.20
CA LYS A 68 4.80 23.80 -18.74
C LYS A 68 4.82 23.91 -17.21
N ALA A 69 4.76 22.75 -16.52
CA ALA A 69 4.79 22.71 -15.06
C ALA A 69 6.09 23.28 -14.51
N VAL A 70 7.22 22.84 -15.06
CA VAL A 70 8.56 23.29 -14.64
C VAL A 70 8.77 24.76 -14.94
N GLU A 71 8.32 25.25 -16.11
CA GLU A 71 8.42 26.67 -16.48
C GLU A 71 7.58 27.54 -15.56
N ARG A 72 6.30 27.18 -15.32
CA ARG A 72 5.42 27.95 -14.42
C ARG A 72 5.93 27.98 -12.98
N LEU A 73 6.44 26.84 -12.49
CA LEU A 73 7.07 26.78 -11.17
C LEU A 73 8.30 27.69 -11.11
N HIS A 74 9.14 27.67 -12.15
CA HIS A 74 10.32 28.54 -12.21
C HIS A 74 9.95 30.02 -12.20
N GLN A 75 8.93 30.42 -12.97
CA GLN A 75 8.42 31.79 -12.96
C GLN A 75 7.97 32.21 -11.57
N ALA A 76 7.21 31.36 -10.86
CA ALA A 76 6.77 31.65 -9.49
C ALA A 76 7.96 31.89 -8.56
N ILE A 77 8.99 31.05 -8.66
CA ILE A 77 10.19 31.16 -7.83
C ILE A 77 10.96 32.45 -8.11
N ILE A 78 11.25 32.77 -9.37
CA ILE A 78 12.03 33.98 -9.71
C ILE A 78 11.28 35.28 -9.47
N GLN A 79 9.95 35.26 -9.53
CA GLN A 79 9.09 36.42 -9.26
C GLN A 79 8.75 36.59 -7.78
N GLY A 80 9.16 35.67 -6.91
CA GLY A 80 8.87 35.70 -5.48
C GLY A 80 7.40 35.47 -5.14
N GLU A 81 6.69 34.73 -5.99
CA GLU A 81 5.26 34.46 -5.77
C GLU A 81 5.02 33.58 -4.54
N LYS A 82 3.81 33.67 -3.97
CA LYS A 82 3.38 32.75 -2.93
C LYS A 82 2.78 31.48 -3.54
N ILE A 83 3.34 30.33 -3.19
CA ILE A 83 2.97 29.01 -3.72
C ILE A 83 2.24 28.24 -2.61
N LEU A 84 1.04 27.73 -2.91
CA LEU A 84 0.31 26.80 -2.05
C LEU A 84 0.55 25.38 -2.51
N ILE A 85 1.06 24.53 -1.62
CA ILE A 85 1.19 23.09 -1.83
C ILE A 85 -0.06 22.43 -1.26
N TYR A 86 -0.88 21.86 -2.12
CA TYR A 86 -2.18 21.28 -1.78
C TYR A 86 -2.13 19.76 -1.91
N GLY A 87 -2.46 18.99 -0.87
CA GLY A 87 -2.49 17.53 -0.94
C GLY A 87 -3.72 16.94 -0.29
N ASP A 88 -3.93 15.63 -0.49
CA ASP A 88 -4.96 14.89 0.24
C ASP A 88 -4.53 14.55 1.67
N TYR A 89 -5.47 14.06 2.48
CA TYR A 89 -5.32 13.82 3.93
C TYR A 89 -4.72 12.46 4.28
N ASP A 90 -4.49 11.57 3.33
CA ASP A 90 -3.90 10.25 3.58
C ASP A 90 -2.36 10.27 3.54
N VAL A 91 -1.72 9.09 3.62
CA VAL A 91 -0.25 9.03 3.65
C VAL A 91 0.34 9.47 2.31
N ASP A 92 -0.27 9.14 1.17
CA ASP A 92 0.25 9.56 -0.14
C ASP A 92 0.20 11.07 -0.27
N GLY A 93 -0.97 11.69 -0.04
CA GLY A 93 -1.14 13.14 -0.10
C GLY A 93 -0.24 13.89 0.88
N THR A 94 -0.20 13.48 2.17
CA THR A 94 0.61 14.15 3.19
C THR A 94 2.12 14.01 2.96
N THR A 95 2.59 12.85 2.49
CA THR A 95 4.01 12.68 2.13
C THR A 95 4.37 13.42 0.85
N ALA A 96 3.45 13.53 -0.11
CA ALA A 96 3.64 14.32 -1.32
C ALA A 96 3.78 15.82 -1.01
N VAL A 97 2.93 16.34 -0.12
CA VAL A 97 3.04 17.72 0.38
C VAL A 97 4.37 17.94 1.08
N ALA A 98 4.74 17.03 2.01
CA ALA A 98 6.00 17.14 2.73
C ALA A 98 7.22 17.07 1.78
N LEU A 99 7.19 16.21 0.77
CA LEU A 99 8.23 16.10 -0.25
C LEU A 99 8.39 17.42 -1.02
N MET A 100 7.30 17.94 -1.56
CA MET A 100 7.36 19.16 -2.38
C MET A 100 7.74 20.38 -1.52
N TYR A 101 7.23 20.47 -0.30
CA TYR A 101 7.56 21.55 0.62
C TYR A 101 9.06 21.54 0.97
N ARG A 102 9.64 20.38 1.37
CA ARG A 102 11.08 20.25 1.63
C ARG A 102 11.91 20.58 0.39
N PHE A 103 11.53 20.05 -0.76
CA PHE A 103 12.22 20.37 -2.01
C PHE A 103 12.29 21.87 -2.29
N LEU A 104 11.16 22.56 -2.19
CA LEU A 104 11.09 24.01 -2.46
C LEU A 104 11.76 24.83 -1.35
N GLN A 105 11.69 24.40 -0.09
CA GLN A 105 12.38 25.04 1.04
C GLN A 105 13.90 24.96 0.90
N ASP A 106 14.43 23.79 0.53
CA ASP A 106 15.87 23.60 0.26
C ASP A 106 16.32 24.45 -0.93
N LEU A 107 15.46 24.54 -1.94
CA LEU A 107 15.69 25.37 -3.11
C LEU A 107 15.74 26.86 -2.74
N ALA A 108 14.79 27.37 -1.93
CA ALA A 108 14.79 28.74 -1.44
C ALA A 108 16.07 29.06 -0.66
N SER A 109 16.52 28.15 0.19
CA SER A 109 17.75 28.29 0.97
C SER A 109 19.00 28.35 0.07
N SER A 110 19.00 27.61 -1.04
CA SER A 110 20.15 27.51 -1.97
C SER A 110 20.21 28.66 -3.00
N LEU A 111 19.10 29.34 -3.26
CA LEU A 111 18.98 30.42 -4.26
C LEU A 111 19.06 31.84 -3.64
N SER A 112 19.44 31.97 -2.38
CA SER A 112 19.61 33.30 -1.74
C SER A 112 20.35 34.30 -2.65
N PRO A 113 19.84 35.55 -2.90
CA PRO A 113 18.82 36.25 -2.09
C PRO A 113 17.35 36.12 -2.56
N LEU A 114 17.03 35.22 -3.48
CA LEU A 114 15.64 35.01 -3.91
C LEU A 114 14.81 34.46 -2.75
N THR A 115 13.77 35.16 -2.38
CA THR A 115 12.78 34.69 -1.38
C THR A 115 11.45 34.51 -2.07
N PHE A 116 10.89 33.31 -1.97
CA PHE A 116 9.49 33.03 -2.29
C PHE A 116 8.81 32.42 -1.07
N ASN A 117 7.51 32.59 -0.99
CA ASN A 117 6.75 32.16 0.17
C ASN A 117 6.04 30.84 -0.12
N LEU A 118 6.16 29.90 0.82
CA LEU A 118 5.49 28.61 0.76
C LEU A 118 4.42 28.51 1.82
N ASP A 119 3.30 27.92 1.46
CA ASP A 119 2.26 27.51 2.36
C ASP A 119 1.75 26.14 1.94
N TYR A 120 1.00 25.44 2.80
CA TYR A 120 0.41 24.17 2.43
C TYR A 120 -1.01 24.03 2.99
N TYR A 121 -1.81 23.23 2.31
CA TYR A 121 -3.19 22.96 2.67
C TYR A 121 -3.53 21.49 2.56
N ILE A 122 -4.20 20.96 3.58
CA ILE A 122 -4.78 19.62 3.59
C ILE A 122 -6.27 19.75 3.90
N PRO A 123 -7.17 19.28 3.03
CA PRO A 123 -8.60 19.38 3.24
C PRO A 123 -9.05 18.53 4.43
N ASP A 124 -10.09 18.99 5.12
CA ASP A 124 -10.71 18.19 6.16
C ASP A 124 -11.59 17.11 5.56
N ARG A 125 -11.32 15.88 5.95
CA ARG A 125 -11.98 14.67 5.42
C ARG A 125 -13.49 14.68 5.56
N TYR A 126 -14.02 15.29 6.61
CA TYR A 126 -15.44 15.22 6.98
C TYR A 126 -16.24 16.39 6.46
N THR A 127 -15.66 17.58 6.45
CA THR A 127 -16.33 18.82 6.06
C THR A 127 -16.09 19.22 4.61
N GLU A 128 -14.94 18.83 4.03
CA GLU A 128 -14.55 19.18 2.66
C GLU A 128 -14.56 17.98 1.72
N GLY A 129 -14.32 16.78 2.26
CA GLY A 129 -14.24 15.55 1.49
C GLY A 129 -12.86 15.30 0.89
N TYR A 130 -12.82 14.44 -0.15
CA TYR A 130 -11.60 14.09 -0.85
C TYR A 130 -11.28 15.08 -1.98
N GLY A 131 -10.00 15.43 -2.09
CA GLY A 131 -9.46 16.17 -3.23
C GLY A 131 -9.58 17.70 -3.08
N VAL A 132 -9.55 18.40 -4.23
CA VAL A 132 -9.56 19.87 -4.26
C VAL A 132 -10.91 20.42 -3.80
N SER A 133 -10.92 21.24 -2.75
CA SER A 133 -12.11 21.88 -2.17
C SER A 133 -12.22 23.36 -2.54
N THR A 134 -13.44 23.89 -2.48
CA THR A 134 -13.67 25.33 -2.62
C THR A 134 -13.02 26.11 -1.48
N GLN A 135 -13.09 25.58 -0.26
CA GLN A 135 -12.48 26.17 0.94
C GLN A 135 -10.96 26.31 0.80
N GLY A 136 -10.29 25.27 0.25
CA GLY A 136 -8.85 25.33 0.01
C GLY A 136 -8.45 26.34 -1.07
N ILE A 137 -9.30 26.56 -2.08
CA ILE A 137 -9.09 27.60 -3.10
C ILE A 137 -9.34 28.99 -2.49
N ASP A 138 -10.37 29.16 -1.67
CA ASP A 138 -10.62 30.41 -0.95
C ASP A 138 -9.47 30.73 0.00
N TYR A 139 -8.96 29.74 0.72
CA TYR A 139 -7.75 29.87 1.52
C TYR A 139 -6.57 30.40 0.70
N ALA A 140 -6.34 29.84 -0.49
CA ALA A 140 -5.27 30.29 -1.38
C ALA A 140 -5.45 31.77 -1.78
N ALA A 141 -6.68 32.17 -2.11
CA ALA A 141 -7.01 33.55 -2.48
C ALA A 141 -6.81 34.51 -1.31
N GLU A 142 -7.31 34.18 -0.12
CA GLU A 142 -7.20 34.99 1.11
C GLU A 142 -5.73 35.17 1.54
N HIS A 143 -4.88 34.19 1.26
CA HIS A 143 -3.44 34.22 1.57
C HIS A 143 -2.59 34.76 0.42
N ALA A 144 -3.21 35.29 -0.63
CA ALA A 144 -2.52 35.84 -1.80
C ALA A 144 -1.58 34.86 -2.50
N CYS A 145 -1.95 33.59 -2.55
CA CYS A 145 -1.25 32.60 -3.35
C CYS A 145 -1.61 32.78 -4.83
N SER A 146 -0.62 32.80 -5.72
CA SER A 146 -0.82 32.91 -7.18
C SER A 146 -0.68 31.57 -7.90
N LEU A 147 -0.11 30.57 -7.22
CA LEU A 147 0.08 29.23 -7.75
C LEU A 147 -0.32 28.19 -6.72
N ILE A 148 -1.16 27.22 -7.13
CA ILE A 148 -1.45 26.01 -6.38
C ILE A 148 -0.78 24.83 -7.07
N ILE A 149 -0.04 24.01 -6.33
CA ILE A 149 0.46 22.70 -6.80
C ILE A 149 -0.37 21.64 -6.07
N THR A 150 -1.28 20.97 -6.78
CA THR A 150 -2.03 19.86 -6.19
C THR A 150 -1.22 18.58 -6.30
N LEU A 151 -1.25 17.76 -5.25
CA LEU A 151 -0.51 16.52 -5.11
C LEU A 151 -1.47 15.41 -4.66
N ASP A 152 -1.46 14.28 -5.37
CA ASP A 152 -2.33 13.14 -5.11
C ASP A 152 -3.83 13.45 -5.26
N CYS A 153 -4.17 14.52 -5.94
CA CYS A 153 -5.54 14.93 -6.23
C CYS A 153 -5.60 15.92 -7.40
N GLY A 154 -6.81 16.15 -7.91
CA GLY A 154 -7.08 17.23 -8.84
C GLY A 154 -7.40 16.80 -10.26
N ILE A 155 -7.09 15.58 -10.69
CA ILE A 155 -7.32 15.13 -12.09
C ILE A 155 -8.79 15.18 -12.51
N LYS A 156 -9.72 15.03 -11.57
CA LYS A 156 -11.17 15.12 -11.80
C LYS A 156 -11.79 16.44 -11.32
N ALA A 157 -10.98 17.39 -10.83
CA ALA A 157 -11.46 18.61 -10.20
C ALA A 157 -11.74 19.74 -11.23
N VAL A 158 -12.44 19.43 -12.34
CA VAL A 158 -12.68 20.37 -13.45
C VAL A 158 -13.28 21.70 -12.98
N GLU A 159 -14.40 21.65 -12.28
CA GLU A 159 -15.11 22.83 -11.79
C GLU A 159 -14.30 23.61 -10.74
N LYS A 160 -13.59 22.89 -9.86
CA LYS A 160 -12.79 23.51 -8.80
C LYS A 160 -11.59 24.27 -9.37
N ILE A 161 -10.92 23.70 -10.37
CA ILE A 161 -9.80 24.36 -11.03
C ILE A 161 -10.29 25.55 -11.87
N ALA A 162 -11.46 25.45 -12.53
CA ALA A 162 -12.08 26.59 -13.17
C ALA A 162 -12.38 27.72 -12.16
N TYR A 163 -12.80 27.37 -10.95
CA TYR A 163 -13.00 28.34 -9.86
C TYR A 163 -11.69 28.99 -9.42
N ALA A 164 -10.60 28.25 -9.27
CA ALA A 164 -9.27 28.81 -8.98
C ALA A 164 -8.82 29.79 -10.06
N ASN A 165 -8.99 29.41 -11.34
CA ASN A 165 -8.67 30.28 -12.49
C ASN A 165 -9.49 31.59 -12.45
N SER A 166 -10.78 31.53 -12.05
CA SER A 166 -11.63 32.73 -11.93
C SER A 166 -11.14 33.71 -10.86
N LYS A 167 -10.36 33.23 -9.89
CA LYS A 167 -9.69 34.04 -8.87
C LYS A 167 -8.28 34.51 -9.27
N GLY A 168 -7.82 34.18 -10.48
CA GLY A 168 -6.50 34.52 -10.96
C GLY A 168 -5.39 33.63 -10.36
N ILE A 169 -5.72 32.44 -9.89
CA ILE A 169 -4.78 31.48 -9.31
C ILE A 169 -4.49 30.39 -10.34
N ASP A 170 -3.24 30.25 -10.73
CA ASP A 170 -2.77 29.16 -11.58
C ASP A 170 -2.68 27.84 -10.82
N VAL A 171 -2.93 26.73 -11.53
CA VAL A 171 -2.86 25.39 -10.92
C VAL A 171 -1.97 24.47 -11.72
N ILE A 172 -1.09 23.75 -11.04
CA ILE A 172 -0.35 22.58 -11.55
C ILE A 172 -0.92 21.35 -10.85
N VAL A 173 -1.47 20.40 -11.63
CA VAL A 173 -2.01 19.15 -11.11
C VAL A 173 -0.94 18.07 -11.18
N CYS A 174 -0.61 17.46 -10.04
CA CYS A 174 0.25 16.27 -9.92
C CYS A 174 -0.59 15.13 -9.32
N ASP A 175 -1.13 14.27 -10.15
CA ASP A 175 -2.07 13.24 -9.72
C ASP A 175 -1.81 11.91 -10.44
N HIS A 176 -2.16 10.81 -9.80
CA HIS A 176 -1.99 9.46 -10.34
C HIS A 176 -3.31 8.70 -10.52
N HIS A 177 -4.42 9.28 -10.09
CA HIS A 177 -5.75 8.69 -10.24
C HIS A 177 -6.17 8.60 -11.71
N THR A 178 -7.11 7.72 -12.01
CA THR A 178 -7.66 7.58 -13.35
C THR A 178 -8.37 8.87 -13.75
N PRO A 179 -8.02 9.48 -14.91
CA PRO A 179 -8.68 10.66 -15.41
C PRO A 179 -10.19 10.46 -15.60
N GLY A 180 -10.96 11.55 -15.53
CA GLY A 180 -12.34 11.60 -15.98
C GLY A 180 -12.45 11.79 -17.49
N ASP A 181 -13.68 12.01 -17.97
CA ASP A 181 -13.94 12.26 -19.40
C ASP A 181 -13.33 13.59 -19.85
N GLU A 182 -13.26 14.58 -18.95
CA GLU A 182 -12.65 15.88 -19.17
C GLU A 182 -11.47 16.09 -18.22
N LEU A 183 -10.42 16.74 -18.73
CA LEU A 183 -9.29 17.17 -17.92
C LEU A 183 -9.54 18.59 -17.39
N PRO A 184 -9.06 18.91 -16.17
CA PRO A 184 -9.16 20.25 -15.63
C PRO A 184 -8.32 21.24 -16.46
N ASN A 185 -8.82 22.47 -16.63
CA ASN A 185 -8.13 23.54 -17.33
C ASN A 185 -7.04 24.17 -16.44
N ALA A 186 -6.03 23.37 -16.06
CA ALA A 186 -4.85 23.80 -15.32
C ALA A 186 -3.71 24.22 -16.28
N VAL A 187 -2.74 24.97 -15.77
CA VAL A 187 -1.52 25.31 -16.52
C VAL A 187 -0.80 24.06 -16.99
N ALA A 188 -0.75 23.06 -16.13
CA ALA A 188 -0.19 21.75 -16.43
C ALA A 188 -0.95 20.65 -15.68
N VAL A 189 -1.14 19.50 -16.33
CA VAL A 189 -1.76 18.32 -15.73
C VAL A 189 -0.80 17.15 -15.85
N LEU A 190 -0.05 16.89 -14.80
CA LEU A 190 0.90 15.80 -14.71
C LEU A 190 0.19 14.54 -14.22
N ASN A 191 -0.08 13.64 -15.15
CA ASN A 191 -0.67 12.34 -14.86
C ASN A 191 -0.31 11.34 -15.96
N MET A 192 0.39 10.27 -15.58
CA MET A 192 0.88 9.27 -16.52
C MET A 192 -0.23 8.37 -17.09
N LYS A 193 -1.44 8.35 -16.49
CA LYS A 193 -2.59 7.56 -16.95
C LYS A 193 -3.45 8.28 -18.00
N ARG A 194 -3.15 9.53 -18.32
CA ARG A 194 -3.79 10.22 -19.45
C ARG A 194 -3.53 9.46 -20.75
N SER A 195 -4.53 9.40 -21.61
CA SER A 195 -4.41 8.71 -22.90
C SER A 195 -3.37 9.32 -23.84
N ASP A 196 -3.10 10.63 -23.71
CA ASP A 196 -2.12 11.38 -24.49
C ASP A 196 -0.72 11.49 -23.84
N CYS A 197 -0.49 10.81 -22.69
CA CYS A 197 0.76 10.85 -21.97
C CYS A 197 1.68 9.67 -22.37
N PRO A 198 2.86 9.94 -22.98
CA PRO A 198 3.77 8.88 -23.40
C PRO A 198 4.64 8.32 -22.26
N TYR A 199 4.48 8.78 -21.02
CA TYR A 199 5.29 8.32 -19.89
C TYR A 199 5.24 6.81 -19.75
N PRO A 200 6.39 6.10 -19.72
CA PRO A 200 6.40 4.63 -19.85
C PRO A 200 5.80 3.88 -18.64
N TYR A 201 6.01 4.42 -17.43
CA TYR A 201 5.54 3.78 -16.20
C TYR A 201 4.23 4.40 -15.71
N LYS A 202 3.16 3.59 -15.61
CA LYS A 202 1.80 4.10 -15.37
C LYS A 202 1.34 4.04 -13.91
N ASP A 203 2.16 3.51 -13.01
CA ASP A 203 1.77 3.16 -11.64
C ASP A 203 2.51 3.96 -10.55
N LEU A 204 3.03 5.16 -10.89
CA LEU A 204 3.58 6.04 -9.84
C LEU A 204 2.50 6.36 -8.80
N SER A 205 2.89 6.53 -7.53
CA SER A 205 2.03 7.12 -6.50
C SER A 205 1.87 8.64 -6.72
N GLY A 206 0.93 9.28 -6.02
CA GLY A 206 0.76 10.73 -6.08
C GLY A 206 2.03 11.49 -5.66
N CYS A 207 2.68 11.04 -4.59
CA CYS A 207 4.00 11.54 -4.18
C CYS A 207 5.07 11.29 -5.25
N GLY A 208 4.99 10.16 -5.97
CA GLY A 208 5.86 9.85 -7.10
C GLY A 208 5.73 10.84 -8.26
N VAL A 209 4.52 11.30 -8.57
CA VAL A 209 4.30 12.35 -9.57
C VAL A 209 4.91 13.68 -9.12
N GLY A 210 4.71 14.06 -7.85
CA GLY A 210 5.37 15.24 -7.25
C GLY A 210 6.90 15.15 -7.31
N PHE A 211 7.46 13.97 -7.02
CA PHE A 211 8.91 13.73 -7.17
C PHE A 211 9.40 13.93 -8.61
N LYS A 212 8.62 13.52 -9.61
CA LYS A 212 8.97 13.73 -11.01
C LYS A 212 9.03 15.22 -11.39
N LEU A 213 8.16 16.05 -10.81
CA LEU A 213 8.23 17.50 -10.96
C LEU A 213 9.53 18.05 -10.34
N ALA A 214 9.87 17.62 -9.13
CA ALA A 214 11.13 18.00 -8.48
C ALA A 214 12.36 17.53 -9.26
N GLN A 215 12.33 16.30 -9.82
CA GLN A 215 13.37 15.76 -10.68
C GLN A 215 13.54 16.61 -11.97
N ALA A 216 12.44 16.93 -12.65
CA ALA A 216 12.47 17.72 -13.87
C ALA A 216 13.01 19.13 -13.62
N TYR A 217 12.56 19.78 -12.54
CA TYR A 217 13.08 21.09 -12.14
C TYR A 217 14.59 21.04 -11.86
N THR A 218 15.03 20.04 -11.12
CA THR A 218 16.45 19.84 -10.80
C THR A 218 17.29 19.63 -12.07
N GLN A 219 16.83 18.82 -13.00
CA GLN A 219 17.51 18.58 -14.27
C GLN A 219 17.61 19.86 -15.12
N ARG A 220 16.55 20.66 -15.18
CA ARG A 220 16.53 21.86 -16.05
C ARG A 220 17.29 23.04 -15.47
N TYR A 221 17.13 23.34 -14.18
CA TYR A 221 17.61 24.59 -13.58
C TYR A 221 18.76 24.42 -12.59
N LEU A 222 19.02 23.23 -12.10
CA LEU A 222 20.06 23.00 -11.08
C LEU A 222 21.23 22.14 -11.58
N ALA A 223 21.14 21.53 -12.76
CA ALA A 223 22.17 20.62 -13.29
C ALA A 223 23.57 21.26 -13.39
N SER A 224 23.65 22.56 -13.69
CA SER A 224 24.93 23.31 -13.77
C SER A 224 25.54 23.60 -12.40
N ARG A 225 24.76 23.54 -11.32
CA ARG A 225 25.16 23.85 -9.93
C ARG A 225 25.43 22.59 -9.11
N LEU A 226 24.81 21.48 -9.49
CA LEU A 226 24.96 20.19 -8.82
C LEU A 226 26.00 19.33 -9.56
N SER A 227 26.63 18.40 -8.86
CA SER A 227 27.49 17.37 -9.43
C SER A 227 26.80 16.65 -10.62
N PRO A 228 27.52 15.99 -11.54
CA PRO A 228 26.93 15.29 -12.70
C PRO A 228 25.79 14.33 -12.38
N ASN A 229 25.60 13.99 -11.11
CA ASN A 229 24.50 13.15 -10.65
C ASN A 229 23.52 13.98 -9.79
N SER A 230 22.74 14.84 -10.43
CA SER A 230 21.74 15.73 -9.82
C SER A 230 20.68 14.99 -8.99
N LEU A 231 20.44 13.70 -9.26
CA LEU A 231 19.50 12.86 -8.51
C LEU A 231 19.95 12.54 -7.06
N ILE A 232 21.27 12.63 -6.78
CA ILE A 232 21.78 12.43 -5.42
C ILE A 232 21.22 13.48 -4.46
N ALA A 233 20.99 14.70 -4.92
CA ALA A 233 20.41 15.77 -4.11
C ALA A 233 18.95 15.45 -3.68
N LEU A 234 18.22 14.66 -4.47
CA LEU A 234 16.85 14.24 -4.19
C LEU A 234 16.78 12.94 -3.36
N LEU A 235 17.91 12.28 -3.14
CA LEU A 235 17.94 10.98 -2.44
C LEU A 235 17.28 11.01 -1.06
N PRO A 236 17.46 12.03 -0.19
CA PRO A 236 16.78 12.08 1.10
C PRO A 236 15.25 12.08 0.97
N LEU A 237 14.68 12.65 -0.09
CA LEU A 237 13.24 12.73 -0.31
C LEU A 237 12.62 11.35 -0.61
N THR A 238 13.44 10.37 -1.03
CA THR A 238 12.96 9.00 -1.28
C THR A 238 12.37 8.32 -0.04
N GLN A 239 12.67 8.81 1.17
CA GLN A 239 12.05 8.35 2.41
C GLN A 239 10.53 8.54 2.38
N LEU A 240 10.08 9.73 1.93
CA LEU A 240 8.65 10.06 1.80
C LEU A 240 8.00 9.24 0.68
N LEU A 241 8.73 8.99 -0.41
CA LEU A 241 8.28 8.11 -1.48
C LEU A 241 8.09 6.67 -1.02
N ALA A 242 9.01 6.11 -0.22
CA ALA A 242 8.83 4.76 0.30
C ALA A 242 7.59 4.65 1.20
N MET A 243 7.29 5.70 1.98
CA MET A 243 6.06 5.79 2.79
C MET A 243 4.81 5.82 1.93
N SER A 244 4.78 6.70 0.93
CA SER A 244 3.71 6.84 -0.06
C SER A 244 3.43 5.50 -0.77
N ILE A 245 4.44 4.96 -1.46
CA ILE A 245 4.36 3.71 -2.24
C ILE A 245 3.83 2.54 -1.39
N ALA A 246 4.32 2.44 -0.15
CA ALA A 246 3.90 1.38 0.76
C ALA A 246 2.45 1.53 1.23
N SER A 247 1.98 2.77 1.44
CA SER A 247 0.68 3.04 2.05
C SER A 247 -0.45 3.13 1.05
N ASP A 248 -0.18 3.59 -0.16
CA ASP A 248 -1.17 3.69 -1.25
C ASP A 248 -1.33 2.36 -2.02
N ILE A 249 -0.53 1.34 -1.65
CA ILE A 249 -0.63 -0.02 -2.21
C ILE A 249 -0.41 -0.04 -3.74
N VAL A 250 0.33 0.91 -4.28
CA VAL A 250 0.71 0.91 -5.70
C VAL A 250 1.71 -0.23 -6.01
N PRO A 251 1.79 -0.71 -7.27
CA PRO A 251 2.71 -1.77 -7.63
C PRO A 251 4.17 -1.45 -7.30
N ILE A 252 4.86 -2.37 -6.61
CA ILE A 252 6.30 -2.29 -6.30
C ILE A 252 7.10 -2.90 -7.46
N THR A 253 6.94 -2.28 -8.61
CA THR A 253 7.61 -2.61 -9.87
C THR A 253 8.27 -1.35 -10.45
N GLY A 254 9.07 -1.48 -11.50
CA GLY A 254 9.63 -0.36 -12.24
C GLY A 254 10.21 0.73 -11.32
N GLU A 255 9.79 1.98 -11.52
CA GLU A 255 10.29 3.13 -10.75
C GLU A 255 9.87 3.10 -9.29
N ASN A 256 8.65 2.66 -8.96
CA ASN A 256 8.22 2.54 -7.56
C ASN A 256 9.14 1.61 -6.77
N ARG A 257 9.59 0.50 -7.38
CA ARG A 257 10.53 -0.42 -6.72
C ARG A 257 11.89 0.24 -6.48
N ILE A 258 12.41 0.99 -7.47
CA ILE A 258 13.66 1.73 -7.33
C ILE A 258 13.56 2.76 -6.20
N LEU A 259 12.50 3.59 -6.22
CA LEU A 259 12.28 4.65 -5.24
C LEU A 259 12.05 4.10 -3.83
N ALA A 260 11.26 3.03 -3.68
CA ALA A 260 11.04 2.37 -2.40
C ALA A 260 12.33 1.72 -1.85
N TYR A 261 13.16 1.11 -2.72
CA TYR A 261 14.44 0.53 -2.32
C TYR A 261 15.37 1.58 -1.71
N PHE A 262 15.57 2.71 -2.39
CA PHE A 262 16.40 3.79 -1.88
C PHE A 262 15.79 4.48 -0.67
N GLY A 263 14.48 4.68 -0.65
CA GLY A 263 13.78 5.27 0.48
C GLY A 263 13.90 4.44 1.76
N ILE A 264 13.77 3.12 1.67
CA ILE A 264 13.99 2.21 2.81
C ILE A 264 15.45 2.27 3.28
N GLN A 265 16.42 2.38 2.36
CA GLN A 265 17.82 2.56 2.75
C GLN A 265 18.04 3.88 3.49
N GLN A 266 17.48 4.99 3.02
CA GLN A 266 17.57 6.29 3.67
C GLN A 266 16.91 6.27 5.05
N LEU A 267 15.74 5.68 5.20
CA LEU A 267 15.05 5.50 6.48
C LEU A 267 15.89 4.70 7.50
N ASN A 268 16.67 3.72 7.03
CA ASN A 268 17.54 2.93 7.88
C ASN A 268 18.89 3.61 8.22
N GLN A 269 19.31 4.61 7.45
CA GLN A 269 20.62 5.26 7.61
C GLN A 269 20.50 6.63 8.27
N ALA A 270 19.61 7.47 7.78
CA ALA A 270 19.46 8.86 8.19
C ALA A 270 17.98 9.32 8.04
N PRO A 271 17.06 8.80 8.88
CA PRO A 271 15.66 9.19 8.80
C PRO A 271 15.49 10.69 9.13
N PHE A 272 14.52 11.34 8.45
CA PHE A 272 14.09 12.68 8.87
C PHE A 272 13.62 12.67 10.31
N THR A 273 13.78 13.80 11.00
CA THR A 273 13.51 13.90 12.45
C THR A 273 12.10 13.41 12.81
N GLY A 274 11.07 13.83 12.08
CA GLY A 274 9.71 13.37 12.31
C GLY A 274 9.51 11.87 12.05
N LEU A 275 10.14 11.33 10.99
CA LEU A 275 10.08 9.89 10.69
C LEU A 275 10.82 9.07 11.74
N SER A 276 11.98 9.56 12.23
CA SER A 276 12.69 8.94 13.35
C SER A 276 11.82 8.87 14.60
N ALA A 277 11.13 9.95 14.95
CA ALA A 277 10.22 9.97 16.09
C ALA A 277 9.06 8.97 15.96
N ILE A 278 8.42 8.88 14.76
CA ILE A 278 7.38 7.86 14.52
C ILE A 278 7.94 6.44 14.63
N MET A 279 9.15 6.19 14.10
CA MET A 279 9.80 4.87 14.21
C MET A 279 10.02 4.48 15.67
N GLN A 280 10.43 5.44 16.52
CA GLN A 280 10.61 5.23 17.95
C GLN A 280 9.32 4.80 18.65
N VAL A 281 8.25 5.57 18.50
CA VAL A 281 6.95 5.23 19.13
C VAL A 281 6.32 3.96 18.53
N ALA A 282 6.74 3.57 17.32
CA ALA A 282 6.33 2.30 16.68
C ALA A 282 7.18 1.09 17.12
N GLY A 283 8.22 1.28 17.95
CA GLY A 283 9.10 0.22 18.45
C GLY A 283 10.01 -0.39 17.37
N ILE A 284 10.52 0.43 16.44
CA ILE A 284 11.34 -0.03 15.30
C ILE A 284 12.86 0.23 15.54
N GLU A 285 13.23 1.00 16.57
CA GLU A 285 14.59 1.52 16.81
C GLU A 285 15.73 0.49 16.77
N ALA A 286 15.50 -0.71 17.25
CA ALA A 286 16.53 -1.76 17.35
C ALA A 286 16.53 -2.71 16.15
N LYS A 287 15.72 -2.45 15.12
CA LYS A 287 15.47 -3.39 14.03
C LYS A 287 15.58 -2.69 12.68
N LYS A 288 16.19 -3.36 11.71
CA LYS A 288 16.18 -2.88 10.33
C LYS A 288 14.75 -2.77 9.81
N LEU A 289 14.32 -1.54 9.48
CA LEU A 289 13.01 -1.24 8.94
C LEU A 289 12.83 -1.91 7.57
N THR A 290 11.65 -2.46 7.37
CA THR A 290 11.21 -3.09 6.13
C THR A 290 9.97 -2.38 5.55
N ILE A 291 9.61 -2.70 4.31
CA ILE A 291 8.38 -2.18 3.70
C ILE A 291 7.13 -2.55 4.51
N ASN A 292 7.10 -3.73 5.11
CA ASN A 292 6.00 -4.16 5.97
C ASN A 292 5.85 -3.29 7.22
N ASP A 293 6.96 -2.80 7.77
CA ASP A 293 6.90 -1.86 8.91
C ASP A 293 6.29 -0.52 8.47
N LEU A 294 6.53 -0.09 7.21
CA LEU A 294 5.87 1.10 6.63
C LEU A 294 4.36 0.87 6.51
N VAL A 295 3.94 -0.24 5.92
CA VAL A 295 2.52 -0.58 5.69
C VAL A 295 1.74 -0.77 6.99
N TYR A 296 2.31 -1.51 7.97
CA TYR A 296 1.54 -1.98 9.12
C TYR A 296 1.83 -1.21 10.42
N LYS A 297 2.92 -0.43 10.49
CA LYS A 297 3.27 0.29 11.70
C LYS A 297 3.29 1.81 11.51
N ILE A 298 3.97 2.31 10.47
CA ILE A 298 4.13 3.76 10.31
C ILE A 298 2.93 4.37 9.58
N GLY A 299 2.57 3.84 8.40
CA GLY A 299 1.43 4.33 7.60
C GLY A 299 0.12 4.44 8.38
N PRO A 300 -0.30 3.42 9.17
CA PRO A 300 -1.51 3.50 9.98
C PRO A 300 -1.51 4.63 11.02
N ARG A 301 -0.33 5.02 11.55
CA ARG A 301 -0.20 6.15 12.49
C ARG A 301 -0.44 7.48 11.78
N ILE A 302 0.19 7.68 10.63
CA ILE A 302 -0.01 8.89 9.81
C ILE A 302 -1.48 8.97 9.36
N ASN A 303 -2.05 7.88 8.84
CA ASN A 303 -3.46 7.83 8.45
C ASN A 303 -4.44 8.08 9.60
N ALA A 304 -4.07 7.76 10.84
CA ALA A 304 -4.91 8.00 12.00
C ALA A 304 -5.14 9.52 12.22
N CYS A 305 -4.18 10.38 11.90
CA CYS A 305 -4.35 11.83 11.96
C CYS A 305 -5.52 12.29 11.08
N GLY A 306 -5.55 11.90 9.81
CA GLY A 306 -6.62 12.24 8.88
C GLY A 306 -7.99 11.59 9.18
N ARG A 307 -8.03 10.58 10.08
CA ARG A 307 -9.27 9.90 10.50
C ARG A 307 -9.84 10.41 11.81
N MET A 308 -8.99 10.86 12.71
CA MET A 308 -9.36 11.22 14.09
C MET A 308 -9.23 12.73 14.36
N LYS A 309 -8.42 13.47 13.58
CA LYS A 309 -8.16 14.90 13.78
C LYS A 309 -8.03 15.65 12.44
N SER A 310 -6.81 15.84 11.94
CA SER A 310 -6.50 16.60 10.72
C SER A 310 -5.22 16.07 10.07
N GLY A 311 -5.22 15.97 8.74
CA GLY A 311 -4.04 15.61 7.95
C GLY A 311 -2.89 16.61 8.09
N ARG A 312 -3.18 17.87 8.49
CA ARG A 312 -2.19 18.91 8.73
C ARG A 312 -1.14 18.51 9.78
N ALA A 313 -1.57 17.86 10.88
CA ALA A 313 -0.66 17.40 11.93
C ALA A 313 0.36 16.36 11.41
N ALA A 314 -0.04 15.52 10.46
CA ALA A 314 0.87 14.58 9.81
C ALA A 314 1.95 15.32 9.00
N VAL A 315 1.57 16.35 8.23
CA VAL A 315 2.53 17.16 7.46
C VAL A 315 3.48 17.92 8.39
N GLU A 316 2.99 18.52 9.48
CA GLU A 316 3.83 19.20 10.49
C GLU A 316 4.88 18.26 11.08
N LEU A 317 4.50 17.03 11.41
CA LEU A 317 5.42 16.03 11.90
C LEU A 317 6.46 15.63 10.83
N LEU A 318 6.05 15.46 9.57
CA LEU A 318 6.97 15.11 8.48
C LEU A 318 7.94 16.23 8.10
N LEU A 319 7.58 17.49 8.38
CA LEU A 319 8.39 18.67 8.05
C LEU A 319 9.32 19.14 9.18
N THR A 320 9.03 18.78 10.41
CA THR A 320 9.83 19.31 11.55
C THR A 320 11.24 18.76 11.59
N ASP A 321 12.19 19.63 11.94
CA ASP A 321 13.58 19.28 12.26
C ASP A 321 13.87 19.45 13.76
N ASP A 322 12.88 19.91 14.57
CA ASP A 322 12.99 19.98 16.03
C ASP A 322 12.67 18.61 16.66
N PRO A 323 13.63 17.95 17.31
CA PRO A 323 13.43 16.62 17.88
C PRO A 323 12.47 16.59 19.07
N VAL A 324 12.31 17.69 19.80
CA VAL A 324 11.37 17.78 20.93
C VAL A 324 9.94 17.86 20.42
N PHE A 325 9.68 18.75 19.45
CA PHE A 325 8.39 18.86 18.78
C PHE A 325 8.04 17.56 18.04
N ALA A 326 8.99 16.97 17.30
CA ALA A 326 8.78 15.70 16.60
C ALA A 326 8.32 14.59 17.55
N ARG A 327 8.96 14.48 18.72
CA ARG A 327 8.59 13.48 19.72
C ARG A 327 7.17 13.69 20.24
N GLN A 328 6.82 14.93 20.61
CA GLN A 328 5.48 15.24 21.07
C GLN A 328 4.41 14.90 20.03
N GLN A 329 4.64 15.30 18.77
CA GLN A 329 3.72 15.01 17.69
C GLN A 329 3.63 13.50 17.39
N ALA A 330 4.74 12.76 17.44
CA ALA A 330 4.75 11.32 17.24
C ALA A 330 3.98 10.58 18.36
N GLU A 331 4.09 11.02 19.61
CA GLU A 331 3.32 10.49 20.74
C GLU A 331 1.80 10.76 20.55
N GLU A 332 1.42 11.97 20.12
CA GLU A 332 0.02 12.32 19.81
C GLU A 332 -0.54 11.48 18.67
N VAL A 333 0.21 11.36 17.57
CA VAL A 333 -0.14 10.50 16.41
C VAL A 333 -0.28 9.04 16.81
N ASN A 334 0.59 8.55 17.70
CA ASN A 334 0.50 7.19 18.22
C ASN A 334 -0.77 6.99 19.05
N HIS A 335 -1.14 7.96 19.90
CA HIS A 335 -2.37 7.93 20.68
C HIS A 335 -3.62 7.85 19.79
N HIS A 336 -3.71 8.71 18.75
CA HIS A 336 -4.80 8.62 17.77
C HIS A 336 -4.87 7.27 17.05
N ASN A 337 -3.72 6.65 16.78
CA ASN A 337 -3.71 5.31 16.21
C ASN A 337 -4.15 4.22 17.21
N GLU A 338 -3.88 4.39 18.50
CA GLU A 338 -4.39 3.51 19.55
C GLU A 338 -5.91 3.64 19.66
N ASP A 339 -6.45 4.85 19.78
CA ASP A 339 -7.89 5.13 19.79
C ASP A 339 -8.60 4.51 18.56
N ARG A 340 -8.01 4.72 17.38
CA ARG A 340 -8.52 4.12 16.15
C ARG A 340 -8.53 2.59 16.22
N ARG A 341 -7.47 1.96 16.77
CA ARG A 341 -7.37 0.49 16.90
C ARG A 341 -8.39 -0.07 17.89
N ASP A 342 -8.63 0.62 19.00
CA ASP A 342 -9.61 0.23 19.99
C ASP A 342 -11.02 0.31 19.41
N CYS A 343 -11.35 1.44 18.78
CA CYS A 343 -12.63 1.63 18.08
C CYS A 343 -12.85 0.57 16.99
N ASP A 344 -11.84 0.28 16.16
CA ASP A 344 -11.86 -0.75 15.12
C ASP A 344 -12.05 -2.15 15.71
N SER A 345 -11.36 -2.48 16.82
CA SER A 345 -11.50 -3.78 17.50
C SER A 345 -12.89 -3.99 18.11
N GLU A 346 -13.43 -2.97 18.76
CA GLU A 346 -14.78 -3.02 19.35
C GLU A 346 -15.84 -3.15 18.26
N THR A 347 -15.78 -2.32 17.23
CA THR A 347 -16.69 -2.39 16.07
C THR A 347 -16.63 -3.75 15.39
N THR A 348 -15.42 -4.32 15.23
CA THR A 348 -15.25 -5.65 14.63
C THR A 348 -15.90 -6.74 15.50
N LYS A 349 -15.73 -6.69 16.83
CA LYS A 349 -16.34 -7.66 17.75
C LYS A 349 -17.87 -7.61 17.70
N GLU A 350 -18.44 -6.40 17.69
CA GLU A 350 -19.90 -6.22 17.57
C GLU A 350 -20.43 -6.72 16.23
N ALA A 351 -19.74 -6.39 15.13
CA ALA A 351 -20.13 -6.86 13.81
C ALA A 351 -20.10 -8.40 13.70
N LEU A 352 -19.06 -9.04 14.27
CA LEU A 352 -18.97 -10.50 14.34
C LEU A 352 -20.10 -11.10 15.19
N ALA A 353 -20.46 -10.49 16.31
CA ALA A 353 -21.56 -10.93 17.13
C ALA A 353 -22.91 -10.86 16.38
N GLN A 354 -23.20 -9.76 15.67
CA GLN A 354 -24.39 -9.64 14.82
C GLN A 354 -24.47 -10.76 13.77
N LEU A 355 -23.34 -11.13 13.17
CA LEU A 355 -23.30 -12.19 12.16
C LEU A 355 -23.48 -13.59 12.76
N GLN A 356 -22.99 -13.82 13.99
CA GLN A 356 -23.17 -15.09 14.70
C GLN A 356 -24.61 -15.30 15.17
N GLU A 357 -25.32 -14.22 15.51
CA GLU A 357 -26.73 -14.25 15.92
C GLU A 357 -27.69 -14.42 14.72
N ASP A 358 -27.23 -14.22 13.48
CA ASP A 358 -28.06 -14.38 12.28
C ASP A 358 -28.02 -15.83 11.76
N PRO A 359 -29.08 -16.63 11.97
CA PRO A 359 -29.10 -18.04 11.55
C PRO A 359 -29.04 -18.22 10.03
N THR A 360 -29.34 -17.16 9.26
CA THR A 360 -29.32 -17.20 7.78
C THR A 360 -27.95 -16.89 7.22
N PHE A 361 -27.03 -16.34 8.02
CA PHE A 361 -25.73 -15.86 7.56
C PHE A 361 -24.87 -16.98 6.94
N ALA A 362 -24.95 -18.20 7.46
CA ALA A 362 -24.19 -19.34 6.94
C ALA A 362 -24.42 -19.60 5.43
N ASN A 363 -25.65 -19.31 4.95
CA ASN A 363 -26.06 -19.56 3.58
C ASN A 363 -25.90 -18.34 2.65
N ARG A 364 -25.49 -17.18 3.18
CA ARG A 364 -25.29 -15.97 2.37
C ARG A 364 -23.97 -15.99 1.64
N ARG A 365 -23.91 -15.29 0.53
CA ARG A 365 -22.72 -15.06 -0.30
C ARG A 365 -22.13 -13.67 -0.08
N SER A 366 -22.82 -12.79 0.62
CA SER A 366 -22.35 -11.45 0.99
C SER A 366 -22.48 -11.18 2.48
N THR A 367 -21.86 -10.11 2.94
CA THR A 367 -21.94 -9.61 4.32
C THR A 367 -22.36 -8.16 4.31
N VAL A 368 -23.50 -7.82 4.94
CA VAL A 368 -23.94 -6.43 5.11
C VAL A 368 -24.35 -6.21 6.56
N VAL A 369 -23.58 -5.42 7.29
CA VAL A 369 -23.81 -5.10 8.71
C VAL A 369 -24.00 -3.60 8.91
N TYR A 370 -24.77 -3.25 9.93
CA TYR A 370 -25.09 -1.87 10.28
C TYR A 370 -25.23 -1.71 11.79
N ALA A 371 -24.64 -0.64 12.34
CA ALA A 371 -25.03 -0.09 13.63
C ALA A 371 -24.88 1.44 13.62
N PRO A 372 -25.82 2.16 14.27
CA PRO A 372 -25.85 3.62 14.19
C PRO A 372 -24.69 4.33 14.91
N HIS A 373 -24.07 3.69 15.86
CA HIS A 373 -23.02 4.27 16.73
C HIS A 373 -21.60 3.97 16.26
N TRP A 374 -21.41 3.19 15.18
CA TRP A 374 -20.06 2.89 14.69
C TRP A 374 -19.41 4.12 14.09
N HIS A 375 -18.12 4.28 14.34
CA HIS A 375 -17.40 5.44 13.88
C HIS A 375 -17.09 5.36 12.37
N LYS A 376 -17.49 6.39 11.59
CA LYS A 376 -17.34 6.44 10.13
C LYS A 376 -15.87 6.22 9.66
N GLY A 377 -14.89 6.64 10.46
CA GLY A 377 -13.46 6.49 10.16
C GLY A 377 -12.94 5.05 10.18
N VAL A 378 -13.66 4.09 10.81
CA VAL A 378 -13.21 2.70 10.93
C VAL A 378 -14.01 1.68 10.13
N VAL A 379 -15.23 2.02 9.65
CA VAL A 379 -16.08 1.05 8.93
C VAL A 379 -15.40 0.40 7.73
N GLY A 380 -14.52 1.11 7.03
CA GLY A 380 -13.75 0.55 5.91
C GLY A 380 -12.68 -0.46 6.36
N ILE A 381 -12.10 -0.29 7.56
CA ILE A 381 -11.15 -1.23 8.15
C ILE A 381 -11.90 -2.49 8.59
N VAL A 382 -13.04 -2.30 9.25
CA VAL A 382 -13.92 -3.41 9.68
C VAL A 382 -14.42 -4.20 8.47
N ALA A 383 -14.80 -3.54 7.38
CA ALA A 383 -15.19 -4.21 6.14
C ALA A 383 -14.07 -5.11 5.61
N SER A 384 -12.82 -4.62 5.59
CA SER A 384 -11.66 -5.44 5.19
C SER A 384 -11.48 -6.66 6.09
N ARG A 385 -11.55 -6.50 7.43
CA ARG A 385 -11.42 -7.61 8.38
C ARG A 385 -12.52 -8.66 8.23
N LEU A 386 -13.76 -8.23 8.05
CA LEU A 386 -14.87 -9.16 7.82
C LEU A 386 -14.73 -9.90 6.48
N THR A 387 -14.25 -9.19 5.44
CA THR A 387 -13.92 -9.81 4.15
C THR A 387 -12.82 -10.87 4.31
N GLU A 388 -11.76 -10.58 5.05
CA GLU A 388 -10.68 -11.54 5.35
C GLU A 388 -11.18 -12.73 6.19
N THR A 389 -12.09 -12.49 7.14
CA THR A 389 -12.60 -13.54 8.03
C THR A 389 -13.53 -14.52 7.32
N TYR A 390 -14.45 -14.01 6.50
CA TYR A 390 -15.50 -14.83 5.86
C TYR A 390 -15.29 -15.05 4.37
N TYR A 391 -14.36 -14.33 3.77
CA TYR A 391 -14.02 -14.31 2.36
C TYR A 391 -15.25 -14.13 1.44
N ARG A 392 -15.97 -13.01 1.68
CA ARG A 392 -17.18 -12.62 0.95
C ARG A 392 -17.16 -11.11 0.67
N PRO A 393 -17.83 -10.63 -0.40
CA PRO A 393 -18.10 -9.21 -0.58
C PRO A 393 -18.80 -8.64 0.67
N THR A 394 -18.22 -7.61 1.27
CA THR A 394 -18.64 -7.09 2.58
C THR A 394 -18.91 -5.60 2.54
N ILE A 395 -20.04 -5.18 3.14
CA ILE A 395 -20.43 -3.79 3.35
C ILE A 395 -20.65 -3.55 4.85
N VAL A 396 -20.02 -2.50 5.38
CA VAL A 396 -20.21 -2.05 6.76
C VAL A 396 -20.74 -0.62 6.73
N LEU A 397 -21.90 -0.42 7.39
CA LEU A 397 -22.66 0.83 7.37
C LEU A 397 -22.77 1.42 8.77
N THR A 398 -22.86 2.74 8.87
CA THR A 398 -23.11 3.48 10.10
C THR A 398 -24.06 4.66 9.85
N ALA A 399 -24.60 5.26 10.91
CA ALA A 399 -25.46 6.41 10.78
C ALA A 399 -24.68 7.66 10.35
N GLY A 400 -25.30 8.48 9.53
CA GLY A 400 -24.92 9.85 9.22
C GLY A 400 -26.01 10.80 9.70
N GLU A 401 -26.07 11.98 9.12
CA GLU A 401 -27.08 13.00 9.44
C GLU A 401 -28.38 12.76 8.66
N ASP A 402 -29.48 13.32 9.13
CA ASP A 402 -30.79 13.35 8.46
C ASP A 402 -31.34 11.98 8.00
N GLY A 403 -31.08 10.91 8.75
CA GLY A 403 -31.55 9.56 8.41
C GLY A 403 -30.77 8.91 7.27
N ILE A 404 -29.71 9.52 6.81
CA ILE A 404 -28.79 8.92 5.84
C ILE A 404 -27.81 8.00 6.58
N ILE A 405 -27.62 6.80 6.06
CA ILE A 405 -26.56 5.89 6.48
C ILE A 405 -25.47 5.86 5.42
N SER A 406 -24.23 5.71 5.85
CA SER A 406 -23.09 5.65 4.94
C SER A 406 -22.13 4.54 5.35
N GLY A 407 -21.34 4.04 4.41
CA GLY A 407 -20.39 2.98 4.72
C GLY A 407 -19.38 2.69 3.65
N SER A 408 -18.66 1.63 3.90
CA SER A 408 -17.59 1.15 3.03
C SER A 408 -17.82 -0.31 2.64
N ALA A 409 -17.51 -0.60 1.39
CA ALA A 409 -17.57 -1.91 0.79
C ALA A 409 -16.15 -2.45 0.48
N ARG A 410 -15.96 -3.75 0.65
CA ARG A 410 -14.74 -4.47 0.28
C ARG A 410 -15.10 -5.77 -0.42
N SER A 411 -14.31 -6.14 -1.44
CA SER A 411 -14.53 -7.31 -2.26
C SER A 411 -13.49 -8.40 -2.04
N VAL A 412 -13.83 -9.59 -2.52
CA VAL A 412 -12.91 -10.73 -2.65
C VAL A 412 -12.25 -10.76 -4.02
N GLY A 413 -11.20 -11.56 -4.19
CA GLY A 413 -10.48 -11.68 -5.44
C GLY A 413 -11.38 -11.99 -6.64
N GLY A 414 -11.29 -11.17 -7.69
CA GLY A 414 -12.01 -11.38 -8.96
C GLY A 414 -13.46 -10.88 -9.00
N PHE A 415 -14.12 -10.62 -7.88
CA PHE A 415 -15.51 -10.11 -7.85
C PHE A 415 -15.54 -8.57 -7.91
N ASP A 416 -16.45 -8.01 -8.69
CA ASP A 416 -16.63 -6.56 -8.83
C ASP A 416 -17.75 -6.05 -7.92
N ILE A 417 -17.35 -5.47 -6.76
CA ILE A 417 -18.31 -4.95 -5.79
C ILE A 417 -18.94 -3.62 -6.24
N TYR A 418 -18.25 -2.84 -7.10
CA TYR A 418 -18.80 -1.61 -7.62
C TYR A 418 -20.04 -1.88 -8.49
N THR A 419 -19.94 -2.82 -9.43
CA THR A 419 -21.06 -3.25 -10.26
C THR A 419 -22.20 -3.83 -9.42
N ALA A 420 -21.89 -4.57 -8.35
CA ALA A 420 -22.91 -5.10 -7.44
C ALA A 420 -23.65 -3.97 -6.68
N ILE A 421 -22.97 -2.92 -6.27
CA ILE A 421 -23.58 -1.74 -5.64
C ILE A 421 -24.40 -0.95 -6.66
N ASP A 422 -23.89 -0.76 -7.88
CA ASP A 422 -24.57 -0.06 -8.98
C ASP A 422 -25.90 -0.74 -9.36
N SER A 423 -25.99 -2.06 -9.24
CA SER A 423 -27.26 -2.79 -9.46
C SER A 423 -28.39 -2.38 -8.49
N CYS A 424 -28.05 -1.66 -7.43
CA CYS A 424 -28.98 -1.13 -6.42
C CYS A 424 -29.00 0.41 -6.42
N ASN A 425 -28.56 1.08 -7.49
CA ASN A 425 -28.33 2.52 -7.54
C ASN A 425 -29.58 3.36 -7.21
N ASP A 426 -30.77 2.87 -7.54
CA ASP A 426 -32.07 3.51 -7.24
C ASP A 426 -32.37 3.60 -5.73
N LEU A 427 -31.71 2.80 -4.89
CA LEU A 427 -31.83 2.84 -3.44
C LEU A 427 -30.78 3.76 -2.78
N LEU A 428 -29.78 4.22 -3.54
CA LEU A 428 -28.64 4.97 -3.05
C LEU A 428 -28.81 6.46 -3.27
N THR A 429 -28.31 7.25 -2.32
CA THR A 429 -28.18 8.71 -2.47
C THR A 429 -26.85 9.09 -3.11
N ASN A 430 -25.80 8.31 -2.85
CA ASN A 430 -24.48 8.47 -3.43
C ASN A 430 -23.69 7.15 -3.34
N PHE A 431 -22.87 6.89 -4.35
CA PHE A 431 -21.89 5.81 -4.30
C PHE A 431 -20.72 6.08 -5.24
N GLY A 432 -19.57 5.47 -4.96
CA GLY A 432 -18.39 5.60 -5.79
C GLY A 432 -17.28 4.64 -5.34
N GLY A 433 -16.36 4.36 -6.24
CA GLY A 433 -15.26 3.45 -5.94
C GLY A 433 -14.79 2.67 -7.16
N HIS A 434 -14.23 1.52 -6.90
CA HIS A 434 -13.64 0.63 -7.89
C HIS A 434 -13.98 -0.84 -7.58
N LYS A 435 -13.56 -1.75 -8.44
CA LYS A 435 -13.82 -3.19 -8.37
C LYS A 435 -13.67 -3.82 -6.98
N TYR A 436 -12.71 -3.38 -6.16
CA TYR A 436 -12.39 -4.03 -4.89
C TYR A 436 -12.76 -3.22 -3.65
N ALA A 437 -13.08 -1.95 -3.81
CA ALA A 437 -13.46 -1.07 -2.71
C ALA A 437 -14.39 0.05 -3.19
N ALA A 438 -15.46 0.30 -2.44
CA ALA A 438 -16.41 1.36 -2.74
C ALA A 438 -16.93 2.01 -1.46
N GLY A 439 -17.41 3.24 -1.58
CA GLY A 439 -18.20 3.94 -0.59
C GLY A 439 -19.63 4.07 -1.07
N LEU A 440 -20.60 4.11 -0.15
CA LEU A 440 -22.01 4.29 -0.49
C LEU A 440 -22.76 5.00 0.62
N SER A 441 -23.87 5.63 0.26
CA SER A 441 -24.83 6.25 1.19
C SER A 441 -26.26 6.01 0.73
N MET A 442 -27.19 5.86 1.67
CA MET A 442 -28.60 5.66 1.37
C MET A 442 -29.45 6.14 2.55
N HIS A 443 -30.76 6.31 2.34
CA HIS A 443 -31.68 6.48 3.44
C HIS A 443 -31.85 5.18 4.23
N ILE A 444 -31.97 5.26 5.57
CA ILE A 444 -32.07 4.09 6.46
C ILE A 444 -33.24 3.17 6.08
N ASP A 445 -34.35 3.73 5.58
CA ASP A 445 -35.53 2.98 5.17
C ASP A 445 -35.24 2.00 4.03
N ASN A 446 -34.23 2.29 3.20
CA ASN A 446 -33.83 1.44 2.08
C ASN A 446 -32.91 0.28 2.50
N LEU A 447 -32.43 0.23 3.75
CA LEU A 447 -31.42 -0.73 4.19
C LEU A 447 -31.87 -2.19 4.01
N LEU A 448 -33.11 -2.51 4.35
CA LEU A 448 -33.61 -3.88 4.27
C LEU A 448 -33.69 -4.36 2.82
N GLU A 449 -34.24 -3.54 1.94
CA GLU A 449 -34.35 -3.85 0.50
C GLU A 449 -32.98 -3.93 -0.14
N PHE A 450 -32.09 -3.00 0.20
CA PHE A 450 -30.71 -3.03 -0.27
C PHE A 450 -30.00 -4.34 0.12
N LYS A 451 -30.10 -4.79 1.38
CA LYS A 451 -29.51 -6.07 1.82
C LYS A 451 -30.01 -7.25 1.00
N GLN A 452 -31.30 -7.29 0.69
CA GLN A 452 -31.90 -8.38 -0.08
C GLN A 452 -31.44 -8.37 -1.54
N ARG A 453 -31.48 -7.21 -2.19
CA ARG A 453 -31.08 -7.06 -3.60
C ARG A 453 -29.59 -7.27 -3.80
N PHE A 454 -28.77 -6.73 -2.91
CA PHE A 454 -27.31 -6.93 -2.95
C PHE A 454 -26.93 -8.40 -2.77
N GLU A 455 -27.53 -9.10 -1.79
CA GLU A 455 -27.31 -10.54 -1.61
C GLU A 455 -27.74 -11.34 -2.84
N ALA A 456 -28.91 -11.05 -3.41
CA ALA A 456 -29.42 -11.73 -4.61
C ALA A 456 -28.46 -11.53 -5.80
N TYR A 457 -27.98 -10.29 -6.03
CA TYR A 457 -27.01 -10.01 -7.07
C TYR A 457 -25.69 -10.76 -6.85
N VAL A 458 -25.14 -10.71 -5.62
CA VAL A 458 -23.88 -11.40 -5.30
C VAL A 458 -24.05 -12.92 -5.49
N ALA A 459 -25.14 -13.51 -4.99
CA ALA A 459 -25.39 -14.94 -5.10
C ALA A 459 -25.48 -15.43 -6.56
N ASP A 460 -26.02 -14.60 -7.46
CA ASP A 460 -26.16 -14.92 -8.88
C ASP A 460 -24.86 -14.75 -9.68
N HIS A 461 -23.98 -13.81 -9.26
CA HIS A 461 -22.81 -13.43 -10.05
C HIS A 461 -21.47 -13.89 -9.49
N ILE A 462 -21.39 -14.28 -8.19
CA ILE A 462 -20.14 -14.75 -7.61
C ILE A 462 -19.90 -16.22 -7.97
N ARG A 463 -18.71 -16.54 -8.46
CA ARG A 463 -18.34 -17.92 -8.76
C ARG A 463 -17.82 -18.63 -7.51
N GLU A 464 -17.95 -19.94 -7.46
CA GLU A 464 -17.46 -20.77 -6.34
C GLU A 464 -15.95 -20.61 -6.09
N ASP A 465 -15.15 -20.44 -7.15
CA ASP A 465 -13.71 -20.20 -7.04
C ASP A 465 -13.37 -18.84 -6.40
N GLN A 466 -14.30 -17.89 -6.39
CA GLN A 466 -14.15 -16.58 -5.75
C GLN A 466 -14.56 -16.57 -4.27
N LEU A 467 -15.10 -17.66 -3.75
CA LEU A 467 -15.46 -17.82 -2.33
C LEU A 467 -14.40 -18.52 -1.50
N GLN A 468 -13.31 -18.92 -2.13
CA GLN A 468 -12.19 -19.58 -1.49
C GLN A 468 -10.89 -18.83 -1.79
N PRO A 469 -10.15 -18.39 -0.76
CA PRO A 469 -8.88 -17.70 -0.98
C PRO A 469 -7.86 -18.64 -1.60
N THR A 470 -7.11 -18.12 -2.56
CA THR A 470 -6.08 -18.88 -3.29
C THR A 470 -4.69 -18.42 -2.89
N LEU A 471 -3.82 -19.36 -2.51
CA LEU A 471 -2.39 -19.14 -2.34
C LEU A 471 -1.67 -19.40 -3.66
N GLN A 472 -1.06 -18.35 -4.21
CA GLN A 472 -0.24 -18.47 -5.43
C GLN A 472 1.16 -18.91 -5.04
N ILE A 473 1.50 -20.17 -5.31
CA ILE A 473 2.78 -20.78 -4.95
C ILE A 473 3.74 -20.67 -6.13
N GLU A 474 4.91 -20.08 -5.89
CA GLU A 474 5.90 -19.89 -6.94
C GLU A 474 6.68 -21.15 -7.26
N ALA A 475 7.06 -21.92 -6.23
CA ALA A 475 7.83 -23.15 -6.45
C ALA A 475 7.61 -24.20 -5.35
N GLU A 476 7.78 -25.45 -5.71
CA GLU A 476 8.00 -26.56 -4.78
C GLU A 476 9.49 -26.66 -4.45
N LEU A 477 9.85 -26.73 -3.16
CA LEU A 477 11.22 -26.82 -2.68
C LEU A 477 11.43 -28.11 -1.90
N GLN A 478 12.56 -28.78 -2.16
CA GLN A 478 13.11 -29.74 -1.22
C GLN A 478 13.80 -28.98 -0.06
N LEU A 479 13.83 -29.52 1.15
CA LEU A 479 14.50 -28.84 2.26
C LEU A 479 15.99 -28.59 1.99
N ALA A 480 16.63 -29.42 1.17
CA ALA A 480 18.01 -29.26 0.73
C ALA A 480 18.24 -27.98 -0.11
N ASP A 481 17.21 -27.49 -0.80
CA ASP A 481 17.29 -26.27 -1.62
C ASP A 481 17.30 -25.00 -0.77
N ILE A 482 16.83 -25.08 0.48
CA ILE A 482 16.71 -23.93 1.40
C ILE A 482 18.07 -23.61 2.01
N THR A 483 18.97 -23.10 1.19
CA THR A 483 20.33 -22.73 1.59
C THR A 483 20.44 -21.22 1.88
N LYS A 484 21.52 -20.81 2.56
CA LYS A 484 21.84 -19.38 2.74
C LYS A 484 22.01 -18.66 1.40
N SER A 485 22.57 -19.35 0.39
CA SER A 485 22.73 -18.78 -0.95
C SER A 485 21.37 -18.49 -1.60
N PHE A 486 20.45 -19.45 -1.53
CA PHE A 486 19.08 -19.29 -2.02
C PHE A 486 18.37 -18.14 -1.30
N TYR A 487 18.44 -18.09 0.02
CA TYR A 487 17.82 -17.02 0.82
C TYR A 487 18.42 -15.65 0.51
N ASN A 488 19.73 -15.56 0.23
CA ASN A 488 20.34 -14.32 -0.21
C ASN A 488 19.77 -13.82 -1.54
N VAL A 489 19.51 -14.72 -2.51
CA VAL A 489 18.83 -14.34 -3.76
C VAL A 489 17.44 -13.79 -3.45
N LEU A 490 16.68 -14.48 -2.59
CA LEU A 490 15.35 -14.03 -2.15
C LEU A 490 15.37 -12.60 -1.58
N ARG A 491 16.35 -12.28 -0.73
CA ARG A 491 16.52 -10.94 -0.16
C ARG A 491 16.78 -9.84 -1.20
N HIS A 492 17.45 -10.17 -2.30
CA HIS A 492 17.68 -9.19 -3.37
C HIS A 492 16.42 -8.90 -4.21
N LEU A 493 15.36 -9.69 -4.06
CA LEU A 493 14.06 -9.40 -4.67
C LEU A 493 13.26 -8.34 -3.89
N GLU A 494 13.64 -8.02 -2.65
CA GLU A 494 13.01 -6.94 -1.85
C GLU A 494 13.21 -5.56 -2.50
N PRO A 495 12.30 -4.57 -2.23
CA PRO A 495 11.09 -4.67 -1.39
C PRO A 495 9.95 -5.42 -2.06
N PHE A 496 9.16 -6.16 -1.26
CA PHE A 496 7.98 -6.88 -1.72
C PHE A 496 6.70 -6.06 -1.53
N GLY A 497 5.69 -6.33 -2.36
CA GLY A 497 4.38 -5.70 -2.32
C GLY A 497 3.56 -6.01 -3.57
N PRO A 498 2.51 -5.23 -3.90
CA PRO A 498 1.74 -5.43 -5.12
C PRO A 498 2.66 -5.47 -6.36
N GLY A 499 2.41 -6.40 -7.29
CA GLY A 499 3.24 -6.60 -8.48
C GLY A 499 4.59 -7.28 -8.25
N ASN A 500 5.08 -7.33 -7.00
CA ASN A 500 6.27 -8.08 -6.57
C ASN A 500 6.00 -8.77 -5.23
N PRO A 501 5.08 -9.77 -5.17
CA PRO A 501 4.73 -10.43 -3.92
C PRO A 501 5.91 -11.20 -3.35
N ARG A 502 5.91 -11.36 -2.00
CA ARG A 502 6.86 -12.27 -1.36
C ARG A 502 6.59 -13.70 -1.84
N PRO A 503 7.63 -14.44 -2.29
CA PRO A 503 7.45 -15.79 -2.81
C PRO A 503 6.88 -16.75 -1.78
N LEU A 504 5.85 -17.51 -2.17
CA LEU A 504 5.33 -18.64 -1.45
C LEU A 504 5.92 -19.93 -2.02
N PHE A 505 6.32 -20.81 -1.13
CA PHE A 505 6.87 -22.10 -1.44
C PHE A 505 6.03 -23.21 -0.83
N VAL A 506 6.15 -24.42 -1.39
CA VAL A 506 5.59 -25.62 -0.80
C VAL A 506 6.68 -26.67 -0.63
N SER A 507 6.69 -27.35 0.50
CA SER A 507 7.44 -28.60 0.72
C SER A 507 6.47 -29.69 1.15
N ARG A 508 6.65 -30.88 0.57
CA ARG A 508 5.71 -31.98 0.72
C ARG A 508 6.24 -33.10 1.59
N HIS A 509 5.31 -33.89 2.13
CA HIS A 509 5.59 -35.10 2.91
C HIS A 509 6.52 -34.89 4.11
N LEU A 510 6.46 -33.70 4.71
CA LEU A 510 7.23 -33.39 5.91
C LEU A 510 6.64 -34.08 7.14
N ILE A 511 7.51 -34.59 7.99
CA ILE A 511 7.13 -35.25 9.26
C ILE A 511 7.76 -34.53 10.45
N ASN A 512 7.27 -34.82 11.65
CA ASN A 512 7.88 -34.29 12.87
C ASN A 512 9.35 -34.69 12.99
N HIS A 513 10.22 -33.74 13.34
CA HIS A 513 11.64 -33.99 13.62
C HIS A 513 11.89 -34.18 15.12
N ARG A 514 11.66 -33.13 15.95
CA ARG A 514 11.92 -33.16 17.39
C ARG A 514 10.88 -32.44 18.21
N ASP A 515 10.65 -31.13 17.99
CA ASP A 515 10.01 -30.22 18.93
C ASP A 515 8.87 -29.40 18.25
N THR A 516 8.00 -30.08 17.52
CA THR A 516 6.75 -29.47 17.05
C THR A 516 5.79 -29.36 18.23
N ARG A 517 5.31 -28.13 18.55
CA ARG A 517 4.42 -27.92 19.71
C ARG A 517 3.59 -26.65 19.58
N ALA A 518 2.48 -26.59 20.32
CA ALA A 518 1.69 -25.39 20.50
C ALA A 518 2.47 -24.34 21.34
N VAL A 519 2.47 -23.09 20.87
CA VAL A 519 3.13 -21.93 21.47
C VAL A 519 2.20 -20.72 21.46
N GLY A 520 2.60 -19.63 22.09
CA GLY A 520 1.77 -18.43 22.29
C GLY A 520 1.23 -18.37 23.71
N LYS A 521 0.66 -17.22 24.10
CA LYS A 521 0.13 -16.98 25.44
C LYS A 521 -1.04 -17.92 25.78
N GLU A 522 -1.89 -18.18 24.78
CA GLU A 522 -3.06 -19.05 24.85
C GLU A 522 -2.82 -20.40 24.15
N ARG A 523 -1.57 -20.69 23.75
CA ARG A 523 -1.19 -21.88 23.00
C ARG A 523 -1.90 -22.01 21.65
N GLU A 524 -2.23 -20.92 21.02
CA GLU A 524 -3.00 -20.82 19.77
C GLU A 524 -2.14 -20.98 18.51
N HIS A 525 -0.81 -20.84 18.61
CA HIS A 525 0.12 -20.92 17.48
C HIS A 525 0.86 -22.26 17.49
N LEU A 526 1.44 -22.63 16.35
CA LEU A 526 2.21 -23.86 16.20
C LEU A 526 3.66 -23.54 15.88
N ARG A 527 4.59 -23.92 16.75
CA ARG A 527 6.00 -24.03 16.41
C ARG A 527 6.22 -25.38 15.72
N LEU A 528 6.78 -25.33 14.51
CA LEU A 528 7.13 -26.50 13.73
C LEU A 528 8.62 -26.82 13.85
N ASP A 529 8.94 -28.08 13.92
CA ASP A 529 10.27 -28.65 13.72
C ASP A 529 10.07 -29.91 12.87
N VAL A 530 10.30 -29.79 11.57
CA VAL A 530 9.93 -30.80 10.57
C VAL A 530 11.11 -31.22 9.71
N THR A 531 11.03 -32.41 9.14
CA THR A 531 12.09 -33.03 8.34
C THR A 531 11.54 -33.78 7.13
N ASP A 532 12.32 -33.82 6.06
CA ASP A 532 12.19 -34.75 4.93
C ASP A 532 12.94 -36.09 5.13
N ARG A 533 13.40 -36.33 6.39
CA ARG A 533 14.26 -37.44 6.86
C ARG A 533 15.76 -37.22 6.63
N VAL A 534 16.17 -36.27 5.82
CA VAL A 534 17.58 -35.93 5.56
C VAL A 534 17.90 -34.54 6.13
N ASN A 535 17.09 -33.57 5.82
CA ASN A 535 17.22 -32.18 6.26
C ASN A 535 16.08 -31.83 7.23
N ALA A 536 16.30 -30.85 8.10
CA ALA A 536 15.29 -30.36 9.02
C ALA A 536 15.23 -28.84 9.00
N ILE A 537 14.03 -28.31 9.24
CA ILE A 537 13.77 -26.88 9.29
C ILE A 537 12.73 -26.55 10.37
N THR A 538 12.89 -25.41 11.00
CA THR A 538 11.89 -24.88 11.94
C THR A 538 10.95 -23.90 11.26
N GLY A 539 9.76 -23.73 11.85
CA GLY A 539 8.76 -22.76 11.36
C GLY A 539 7.81 -22.32 12.44
N ILE A 540 7.00 -21.33 12.10
CA ILE A 540 5.89 -20.84 12.90
C ILE A 540 4.61 -20.77 12.05
N ALA A 541 3.51 -21.33 12.56
CA ALA A 541 2.19 -21.24 11.97
C ALA A 541 1.22 -20.57 12.97
N PHE A 542 0.78 -19.38 12.66
CA PHE A 542 -0.14 -18.63 13.53
C PHE A 542 -1.55 -19.22 13.48
N GLY A 543 -2.18 -19.40 14.66
CA GLY A 543 -3.53 -19.91 14.77
C GLY A 543 -3.72 -21.38 14.35
N ARG A 544 -2.63 -22.18 14.27
CA ARG A 544 -2.65 -23.57 13.77
C ARG A 544 -2.19 -24.60 14.81
N ALA A 545 -2.41 -24.30 16.09
CA ALA A 545 -2.12 -25.24 17.17
C ALA A 545 -2.89 -26.56 17.05
N ASP A 546 -4.03 -26.56 16.35
CA ASP A 546 -4.85 -27.72 16.01
C ASP A 546 -4.05 -28.85 15.30
N MET A 547 -3.00 -28.49 14.58
CA MET A 547 -2.16 -29.44 13.83
C MET A 547 -1.05 -30.09 14.67
N ALA A 548 -0.84 -29.63 15.92
CA ALA A 548 0.28 -30.10 16.75
C ALA A 548 0.24 -31.61 16.98
N GLU A 549 -0.85 -32.13 17.46
CA GLU A 549 -1.03 -33.57 17.78
C GLU A 549 -0.92 -34.44 16.51
N TYR A 550 -1.51 -33.98 15.40
CA TYR A 550 -1.45 -34.69 14.13
C TYR A 550 -0.01 -34.91 13.66
N ILE A 551 0.83 -33.84 13.71
CA ILE A 551 2.23 -33.88 13.27
C ILE A 551 3.09 -34.66 14.28
N GLN A 552 2.89 -34.47 15.59
CA GLN A 552 3.61 -35.19 16.66
C GLN A 552 3.43 -36.71 16.57
N ASN A 553 2.26 -37.16 16.13
CA ASN A 553 1.97 -38.58 15.90
C ASN A 553 2.66 -39.17 14.65
N GLY A 554 3.57 -38.41 14.02
CA GLY A 554 4.37 -38.86 12.87
C GLY A 554 3.62 -38.86 11.55
N ASN A 555 2.46 -38.21 11.47
CA ASN A 555 1.74 -38.05 10.22
C ASN A 555 2.44 -37.01 9.33
N ALA A 556 2.49 -37.28 8.03
CA ALA A 556 3.08 -36.38 7.06
C ALA A 556 2.14 -35.21 6.73
N VAL A 557 2.73 -34.06 6.46
CA VAL A 557 2.03 -32.83 6.06
C VAL A 557 2.72 -32.20 4.86
N ASP A 558 1.94 -31.51 4.04
CA ASP A 558 2.41 -30.56 3.05
C ASP A 558 2.29 -29.17 3.64
N ILE A 559 3.33 -28.33 3.50
CA ILE A 559 3.38 -26.99 4.12
C ILE A 559 3.59 -25.95 3.05
N CYS A 560 2.71 -24.94 3.01
CA CYS A 560 2.87 -23.71 2.23
C CYS A 560 3.43 -22.61 3.14
N TYR A 561 4.52 -21.95 2.71
CA TYR A 561 5.27 -21.04 3.57
C TYR A 561 6.02 -19.96 2.78
N GLU A 562 6.34 -18.87 3.47
CA GLU A 562 7.41 -17.93 3.14
C GLU A 562 8.68 -18.29 3.91
N LEU A 563 9.84 -17.83 3.41
CA LEU A 563 11.10 -17.95 4.14
C LEU A 563 11.44 -16.63 4.82
N ASN A 564 11.87 -16.73 6.08
CA ASN A 564 12.31 -15.61 6.89
C ASN A 564 13.58 -15.97 7.68
N GLU A 565 14.32 -14.94 8.10
CA GLU A 565 15.39 -15.09 9.10
C GLU A 565 14.81 -14.94 10.50
N ASN A 566 15.25 -15.83 11.39
CA ASN A 566 15.01 -15.71 12.82
C ASN A 566 16.36 -15.59 13.54
N THR A 567 16.55 -14.49 14.26
CA THR A 567 17.75 -14.26 15.07
C THR A 567 17.39 -14.43 16.54
N PHE A 568 17.96 -15.45 17.15
CA PHE A 568 17.81 -15.73 18.58
C PHE A 568 19.19 -15.99 19.20
N ASN A 569 19.50 -15.33 20.31
CA ASN A 569 20.80 -15.42 21.00
C ASN A 569 22.00 -15.27 20.03
N HIS A 570 21.97 -14.27 19.14
CA HIS A 570 22.99 -13.99 18.12
C HIS A 570 23.14 -15.04 17.01
N TYR A 571 22.33 -16.09 17.00
CA TYR A 571 22.29 -17.08 15.91
C TYR A 571 21.14 -16.76 14.97
N THR A 572 21.47 -16.58 13.68
CA THR A 572 20.48 -16.37 12.63
C THR A 572 20.27 -17.66 11.85
N THR A 573 19.01 -18.10 11.80
CA THR A 573 18.58 -19.29 11.06
C THR A 573 17.46 -18.94 10.09
N ILE A 574 17.38 -19.66 8.99
CA ILE A 574 16.24 -19.58 8.07
C ILE A 574 15.11 -20.41 8.66
N GLN A 575 13.91 -19.87 8.68
CA GLN A 575 12.70 -20.53 9.16
C GLN A 575 11.52 -20.36 8.20
N MET A 576 10.56 -21.27 8.27
CA MET A 576 9.29 -21.18 7.58
C MET A 576 8.32 -20.25 8.33
N MET A 577 7.75 -19.27 7.63
CA MET A 577 6.56 -18.53 8.05
C MET A 577 5.37 -19.16 7.35
N VAL A 578 4.69 -20.03 8.05
CA VAL A 578 3.69 -20.92 7.46
C VAL A 578 2.39 -20.17 7.18
N GLN A 579 1.90 -20.32 5.95
CA GLN A 579 0.62 -19.75 5.49
C GLN A 579 -0.49 -20.79 5.58
N ASP A 580 -0.19 -22.05 5.26
CA ASP A 580 -1.17 -23.13 5.38
C ASP A 580 -0.49 -24.51 5.53
N ILE A 581 -1.23 -25.46 6.14
CA ILE A 581 -0.79 -26.84 6.34
C ILE A 581 -1.91 -27.78 5.88
N ILE A 582 -1.59 -28.68 4.98
CA ILE A 582 -2.50 -29.73 4.51
C ILE A 582 -2.05 -31.09 5.05
N PRO A 583 -2.92 -31.81 5.80
CA PRO A 583 -2.66 -33.17 6.19
C PRO A 583 -2.48 -34.06 4.97
N ASN A 584 -1.35 -34.75 4.91
CA ASN A 584 -1.14 -35.73 3.86
C ASN A 584 -1.84 -37.03 4.30
N LYS A 585 -3.06 -37.27 3.81
CA LYS A 585 -3.76 -38.53 4.10
C LYS A 585 -2.91 -39.65 3.54
N LYS A 586 -2.42 -40.57 4.39
CA LYS A 586 -1.89 -41.87 3.94
C LYS A 586 -2.91 -42.42 2.95
N LEU A 587 -2.51 -42.59 1.69
CA LEU A 587 -3.21 -43.51 0.81
C LEU A 587 -3.25 -44.83 1.59
N SER A 588 -4.42 -45.19 2.10
CA SER A 588 -4.65 -46.54 2.63
C SER A 588 -4.28 -47.46 1.47
N CYS A 589 -3.16 -48.18 1.60
CA CYS A 589 -2.87 -49.30 0.73
C CYS A 589 -4.07 -50.23 0.82
N CYS A 590 -4.92 -50.25 -0.22
CA CYS A 590 -5.80 -51.35 -0.53
C CYS A 590 -5.01 -52.40 -1.31
#